data_f7145cd0c8f9bfdbcde3f83c4e186bec
#
_entry.id   f7145cd0c8f9bfdbcde3f83c4e186bec
#
_cell.length_a   1.000
_cell.length_b   1.000
_cell.length_c   1.000
_cell.angle_alpha   90.00
_cell.angle_beta   90.00
_cell.angle_gamma   90.00
#
_symmetry.space_group_name_H-M   'P 1'
#
loop_
_entity.id
_entity.type
_entity.pdbx_description
1 polymer ?
#
loop_
_entity_poly.entity_id
_entity_poly.type
_entity_poly.pdbx_seq_one_letter_code
_entity_poly.pdbx_strand_id
1 'polypeptide(L)'
;MYNCSLLKFKDISSKYGHLTPIEGFYDVPYEIKRVFYIYGVPQGDTRGHHAHKKTYQTLICVKGSLKVKVKTPNDEKIFVLDNPDKGLMIGPMIWAEQFDYSEDAVLLVLTSEYFDENDYIRNYDIYLEEAKKRF
;
A
#
# COMPACT_ATOMS: atom_id res chain seq x y z
N MET A 1 -0.96 -13.36 -3.19
CA MET A 1 -0.73 -12.88 -4.59
C MET A 1 0.75 -12.62 -4.78
N TYR A 2 1.25 -12.85 -5.97
CA TYR A 2 2.66 -12.58 -6.29
C TYR A 2 3.03 -11.14 -5.95
N ASN A 3 4.17 -10.98 -5.27
CA ASN A 3 4.76 -9.67 -4.93
C ASN A 3 3.82 -8.74 -4.15
N CYS A 4 2.87 -9.30 -3.44
CA CYS A 4 1.91 -8.57 -2.62
C CYS A 4 1.54 -9.43 -1.42
N SER A 5 1.74 -8.92 -0.20
CA SER A 5 1.51 -9.70 1.01
C SER A 5 1.13 -8.82 2.20
N LEU A 6 0.34 -9.39 3.10
CA LEU A 6 0.03 -8.77 4.38
C LEU A 6 1.18 -9.00 5.36
N LEU A 7 1.57 -7.93 6.03
CA LEU A 7 2.58 -7.94 7.08
C LEU A 7 1.91 -7.67 8.43
N LYS A 8 2.35 -8.38 9.45
CA LYS A 8 1.91 -8.16 10.83
C LYS A 8 3.04 -7.47 11.58
N PHE A 9 2.77 -6.29 12.13
CA PHE A 9 3.73 -5.52 12.91
C PHE A 9 3.56 -5.78 14.40
N LYS A 10 4.55 -5.40 15.18
CA LYS A 10 4.50 -5.51 16.64
C LYS A 10 3.46 -4.54 17.19
N ASP A 11 2.76 -4.99 18.22
CA ASP A 11 1.89 -4.15 19.02
C ASP A 11 2.41 -4.21 20.45
N ILE A 12 3.12 -3.16 20.85
CA ILE A 12 3.63 -3.03 22.22
C ILE A 12 2.58 -2.27 23.00
N SER A 13 1.74 -2.99 23.72
CA SER A 13 0.59 -2.42 24.42
C SER A 13 0.78 -2.36 25.93
N SER A 14 0.13 -1.40 26.57
CA SER A 14 0.08 -1.23 28.02
C SER A 14 -1.22 -0.51 28.38
N LYS A 15 -1.40 -0.20 29.66
CA LYS A 15 -2.55 0.60 30.09
C LYS A 15 -2.53 2.03 29.52
N TYR A 16 -1.41 2.44 28.94
CA TYR A 16 -1.26 3.77 28.32
C TYR A 16 -1.47 3.77 26.83
N GLY A 17 -1.86 2.63 26.23
CA GLY A 17 -2.14 2.54 24.81
C GLY A 17 -1.25 1.55 24.07
N HIS A 18 -1.11 1.75 22.79
CA HIS A 18 -0.40 0.88 21.86
C HIS A 18 0.72 1.63 21.16
N LEU A 19 1.83 0.92 20.88
CA LEU A 19 2.93 1.44 20.09
C LEU A 19 3.31 0.39 19.05
N THR A 20 3.31 0.77 17.78
CA THR A 20 3.72 -0.12 16.68
C THR A 20 4.94 0.48 16.01
N PRO A 21 6.15 -0.07 16.25
CA PRO A 21 7.35 0.39 15.57
C PRO A 21 7.49 -0.27 14.20
N ILE A 22 8.00 0.47 13.23
CA ILE A 22 8.32 -0.05 11.91
C ILE A 22 9.71 0.43 11.53
N GLU A 23 10.61 -0.52 11.35
CA GLU A 23 12.00 -0.22 11.02
C GLU A 23 12.36 -0.82 9.66
N GLY A 24 13.07 -0.05 8.86
CA GLY A 24 13.56 -0.51 7.56
C GLY A 24 14.49 -1.71 7.71
N PHE A 25 14.40 -2.66 6.77
CA PHE A 25 15.10 -3.94 6.75
C PHE A 25 14.70 -4.93 7.83
N TYR A 26 13.89 -4.54 8.81
CA TYR A 26 13.43 -5.40 9.89
C TYR A 26 11.93 -5.72 9.77
N ASP A 27 11.10 -4.69 9.79
CA ASP A 27 9.64 -4.87 9.73
C ASP A 27 9.15 -4.83 8.28
N VAL A 28 9.83 -4.11 7.42
CA VAL A 28 9.65 -4.13 5.96
C VAL A 28 11.00 -4.49 5.33
N PRO A 29 11.02 -5.24 4.21
CA PRO A 29 12.27 -5.78 3.67
C PRO A 29 13.03 -4.79 2.77
N TYR A 30 12.97 -3.49 3.09
CA TYR A 30 13.65 -2.45 2.33
C TYR A 30 13.97 -1.26 3.23
N GLU A 31 14.89 -0.40 2.78
CA GLU A 31 15.14 0.88 3.41
C GLU A 31 13.94 1.81 3.14
N ILE A 32 13.42 2.45 4.19
CA ILE A 32 12.31 3.38 4.04
C ILE A 32 12.87 4.75 3.66
N LYS A 33 12.69 5.14 2.40
CA LYS A 33 13.20 6.44 1.91
C LYS A 33 12.16 7.54 1.92
N ARG A 34 10.87 7.18 1.84
CA ARG A 34 9.77 8.14 1.77
C ARG A 34 8.62 7.66 2.61
N VAL A 35 8.02 8.59 3.35
CA VAL A 35 6.81 8.36 4.13
C VAL A 35 5.79 9.41 3.69
N PHE A 36 4.58 8.98 3.40
CA PHE A 36 3.48 9.91 3.19
C PHE A 36 2.19 9.32 3.77
N TYR A 37 1.21 10.17 3.99
CA TYR A 37 -0.08 9.70 4.49
C TYR A 37 -1.21 10.44 3.81
N ILE A 38 -2.34 9.74 3.67
CA ILE A 38 -3.53 10.20 2.96
C ILE A 38 -4.65 10.27 3.98
N TYR A 39 -5.34 11.39 4.01
CA TYR A 39 -6.46 11.62 4.94
C TYR A 39 -7.48 12.55 4.31
N GLY A 40 -8.68 12.59 4.89
CA GLY A 40 -9.73 13.47 4.41
C GLY A 40 -10.26 13.12 3.01
N VAL A 41 -10.19 11.84 2.63
CA VAL A 41 -10.72 11.41 1.33
C VAL A 41 -12.24 11.49 1.37
N PRO A 42 -12.87 12.24 0.46
CA PRO A 42 -14.32 12.31 0.40
C PRO A 42 -14.95 10.94 0.22
N GLN A 43 -16.08 10.72 0.88
CA GLN A 43 -16.76 9.42 0.82
C GLN A 43 -17.14 9.08 -0.61
N GLY A 44 -16.84 7.85 -1.03
CA GLY A 44 -17.09 7.38 -2.39
C GLY A 44 -15.96 7.65 -3.37
N ASP A 45 -14.98 8.47 -3.01
CA ASP A 45 -13.83 8.73 -3.87
C ASP A 45 -12.82 7.59 -3.81
N THR A 46 -12.04 7.46 -4.88
CA THR A 46 -11.00 6.45 -5.02
C THR A 46 -9.66 7.12 -5.28
N ARG A 47 -8.58 6.42 -4.91
CA ARG A 47 -7.21 6.89 -5.13
C ARG A 47 -6.35 5.73 -5.61
N GLY A 48 -5.10 6.04 -5.93
CA GLY A 48 -4.15 5.08 -6.48
C GLY A 48 -4.26 5.05 -7.99
N HIS A 49 -4.81 3.98 -8.55
CA HIS A 49 -4.93 3.76 -10.00
C HIS A 49 -3.57 3.83 -10.69
N HIS A 50 -2.62 3.07 -10.15
CA HIS A 50 -1.28 3.02 -10.72
C HIS A 50 -0.53 1.76 -10.30
N ALA A 51 0.58 1.51 -10.96
CA ALA A 51 1.60 0.56 -10.56
C ALA A 51 2.95 1.28 -10.53
N HIS A 52 3.90 0.70 -9.81
CA HIS A 52 5.29 1.17 -9.78
C HIS A 52 6.17 0.22 -10.57
N LYS A 53 7.18 0.75 -11.23
CA LYS A 53 8.15 -0.07 -11.95
C LYS A 53 9.19 -0.69 -11.02
N LYS A 54 9.61 0.05 -9.98
CA LYS A 54 10.66 -0.41 -9.06
C LYS A 54 10.36 -0.22 -7.58
N THR A 55 9.39 0.61 -7.22
CA THR A 55 9.11 0.93 -5.82
C THR A 55 8.34 -0.19 -5.12
N TYR A 56 8.83 -0.57 -3.94
CA TYR A 56 8.05 -1.32 -2.95
C TYR A 56 7.34 -0.33 -2.04
N GLN A 57 6.11 -0.61 -1.70
CA GLN A 57 5.36 0.23 -0.76
C GLN A 57 4.60 -0.63 0.23
N THR A 58 4.40 -0.09 1.42
CA THR A 58 3.61 -0.74 2.46
C THR A 58 2.54 0.22 2.92
N LEU A 59 1.29 -0.20 2.80
CA LEU A 59 0.10 0.58 3.12
C LEU A 59 -0.42 0.15 4.49
N ILE A 60 -0.59 1.12 5.40
CA ILE A 60 -1.05 0.86 6.76
C ILE A 60 -2.19 1.82 7.08
N CYS A 61 -3.37 1.27 7.38
CA CYS A 61 -4.49 2.10 7.83
C CYS A 61 -4.33 2.34 9.34
N VAL A 62 -3.78 3.49 9.72
CA VAL A 62 -3.48 3.80 11.13
C VAL A 62 -4.72 4.27 11.87
N LYS A 63 -5.77 4.66 11.16
CA LYS A 63 -7.07 5.03 11.74
C LYS A 63 -8.17 4.74 10.72
N GLY A 64 -9.31 4.25 11.19
CA GLY A 64 -10.44 3.95 10.31
C GLY A 64 -10.23 2.69 9.49
N SER A 65 -10.78 2.70 8.28
CA SER A 65 -10.70 1.57 7.36
C SER A 65 -10.72 2.01 5.91
N LEU A 66 -10.17 1.17 5.05
CA LEU A 66 -10.29 1.31 3.60
C LEU A 66 -10.05 -0.06 2.96
N LYS A 67 -10.31 -0.13 1.66
CA LYS A 67 -10.04 -1.33 0.87
C LYS A 67 -9.01 -1.02 -0.19
N VAL A 68 -8.19 -2.01 -0.51
CA VAL A 68 -7.18 -1.93 -1.58
C VAL A 68 -7.41 -3.08 -2.54
N LYS A 69 -7.64 -2.74 -3.80
CA LYS A 69 -7.70 -3.73 -4.88
C LYS A 69 -6.33 -3.78 -5.54
N VAL A 70 -5.77 -4.98 -5.63
CA VAL A 70 -4.50 -5.20 -6.31
C VAL A 70 -4.72 -6.15 -7.48
N LYS A 71 -4.02 -5.88 -8.58
CA LYS A 71 -4.18 -6.64 -9.82
C LYS A 71 -2.84 -6.99 -10.45
N THR A 72 -2.78 -8.18 -11.01
CA THR A 72 -1.83 -8.53 -12.07
C THR A 72 -2.64 -8.78 -13.34
N PRO A 73 -2.03 -9.03 -14.50
CA PRO A 73 -2.80 -9.38 -15.69
C PRO A 73 -3.71 -10.60 -15.53
N ASN A 74 -3.36 -11.51 -14.61
CA ASN A 74 -4.04 -12.79 -14.46
C ASN A 74 -4.77 -12.96 -13.13
N ASP A 75 -4.69 -11.99 -12.22
CA ASP A 75 -5.20 -12.15 -10.86
C ASP A 75 -5.67 -10.81 -10.29
N GLU A 76 -6.60 -10.88 -9.35
CA GLU A 76 -7.14 -9.71 -8.67
C GLU A 76 -7.51 -10.09 -7.24
N LYS A 77 -7.20 -9.20 -6.29
CA LYS A 77 -7.53 -9.43 -4.90
C LYS A 77 -7.88 -8.12 -4.21
N ILE A 78 -8.82 -8.18 -3.27
CA ILE A 78 -9.20 -7.04 -2.43
C ILE A 78 -8.78 -7.33 -0.99
N PHE A 79 -8.06 -6.38 -0.40
CA PHE A 79 -7.67 -6.42 1.01
C PHE A 79 -8.43 -5.33 1.77
N VAL A 80 -8.88 -5.68 2.97
CA VAL A 80 -9.45 -4.71 3.90
C VAL A 80 -8.36 -4.29 4.88
N LEU A 81 -8.09 -2.99 4.95
CA LEU A 81 -7.13 -2.43 5.90
C LEU A 81 -7.92 -1.69 6.98
N ASP A 82 -7.96 -2.25 8.18
CA ASP A 82 -8.74 -1.72 9.30
C ASP A 82 -8.02 -1.84 10.65
N ASN A 83 -6.72 -2.09 10.62
CA ASN A 83 -5.95 -2.34 11.83
C ASN A 83 -4.56 -1.70 11.71
N PRO A 84 -4.15 -0.86 12.69
CA PRO A 84 -2.88 -0.13 12.60
C PRO A 84 -1.63 -1.00 12.73
N ASP A 85 -1.75 -2.27 13.18
CA ASP A 85 -0.60 -3.17 13.29
C ASP A 85 -0.45 -4.13 12.11
N LYS A 86 -1.19 -3.87 11.02
CA LYS A 86 -1.09 -4.63 9.78
C LYS A 86 -0.77 -3.72 8.62
N GLY A 87 0.03 -4.22 7.68
CA GLY A 87 0.37 -3.50 6.47
C GLY A 87 0.22 -4.39 5.24
N LEU A 88 -0.14 -3.78 4.13
CA LEU A 88 -0.15 -4.44 2.83
C LEU A 88 1.08 -4.00 2.06
N MET A 89 2.03 -4.90 1.89
CA MET A 89 3.20 -4.65 1.07
C MET A 89 2.87 -4.95 -0.38
N ILE A 90 3.11 -3.98 -1.25
CA ILE A 90 2.87 -4.09 -2.69
C ILE A 90 4.20 -3.84 -3.39
N GLY A 91 4.68 -4.82 -4.14
CA GLY A 91 5.92 -4.71 -4.89
C GLY A 91 5.71 -4.14 -6.29
N PRO A 92 6.81 -4.02 -7.05
CA PRO A 92 6.77 -3.52 -8.41
C PRO A 92 5.83 -4.30 -9.32
N MET A 93 5.24 -3.59 -10.26
CA MET A 93 4.38 -4.12 -11.31
C MET A 93 3.08 -4.76 -10.82
N ILE A 94 2.61 -4.32 -9.66
CA ILE A 94 1.27 -4.63 -9.16
C ILE A 94 0.42 -3.37 -9.27
N TRP A 95 -0.70 -3.45 -9.99
CA TRP A 95 -1.65 -2.35 -10.09
C TRP A 95 -2.47 -2.27 -8.82
N ALA A 96 -2.64 -1.09 -8.26
CA ALA A 96 -3.37 -0.90 -7.02
C ALA A 96 -4.35 0.26 -7.11
N GLU A 97 -5.51 0.07 -6.48
CA GLU A 97 -6.56 1.07 -6.33
C GLU A 97 -7.03 1.05 -4.88
N GLN A 98 -7.23 2.23 -4.31
CA GLN A 98 -7.73 2.37 -2.94
C GLN A 98 -9.14 2.95 -2.99
N PHE A 99 -10.04 2.41 -2.19
CA PHE A 99 -11.44 2.79 -2.22
C PHE A 99 -12.14 2.48 -0.90
N ASP A 100 -13.37 2.89 -0.78
CA ASP A 100 -14.22 2.63 0.39
C ASP A 100 -13.57 3.10 1.69
N TYR A 101 -13.05 4.33 1.67
CA TYR A 101 -12.46 4.95 2.84
C TYR A 101 -13.54 5.27 3.86
N SER A 102 -13.31 4.93 5.13
CA SER A 102 -14.15 5.46 6.21
C SER A 102 -13.91 6.97 6.36
N GLU A 103 -14.85 7.67 6.98
CA GLU A 103 -14.78 9.13 7.13
C GLU A 103 -13.49 9.58 7.84
N ASP A 104 -13.05 8.80 8.81
CA ASP A 104 -11.88 9.10 9.63
C ASP A 104 -10.60 8.41 9.16
N ALA A 105 -10.61 7.77 8.01
CA ALA A 105 -9.49 6.96 7.55
C ALA A 105 -8.20 7.78 7.37
N VAL A 106 -7.11 7.23 7.89
CA VAL A 106 -5.76 7.75 7.65
C VAL A 106 -4.90 6.59 7.14
N LEU A 107 -4.39 6.73 5.93
CA LEU A 107 -3.53 5.74 5.29
C LEU A 107 -2.09 6.23 5.31
N LEU A 108 -1.23 5.48 5.99
CA LEU A 108 0.21 5.72 6.01
C LEU A 108 0.87 4.84 4.97
N VAL A 109 1.78 5.40 4.18
CA VAL A 109 2.50 4.66 3.14
C VAL A 109 3.99 4.83 3.33
N LEU A 110 4.71 3.71 3.36
CA LEU A 110 6.16 3.64 3.50
C LEU A 110 6.74 3.10 2.19
N THR A 111 7.67 3.83 1.58
CA THR A 111 8.20 3.43 0.26
C THR A 111 9.70 3.21 0.26
N SER A 112 10.15 2.34 -0.63
CA SER A 112 11.55 2.01 -0.82
C SER A 112 12.33 3.04 -1.65
N GLU A 113 11.62 3.95 -2.33
CA GLU A 113 12.23 4.92 -3.23
C GLU A 113 11.71 6.32 -2.93
N TYR A 114 12.52 7.33 -3.27
CA TYR A 114 12.04 8.71 -3.29
C TYR A 114 10.99 8.86 -4.38
N PHE A 115 10.20 9.93 -4.32
CA PHE A 115 9.20 10.20 -5.34
C PHE A 115 9.89 10.38 -6.71
N ASP A 116 9.40 9.64 -7.70
CA ASP A 116 9.85 9.72 -9.09
C ASP A 116 8.65 9.41 -9.99
N GLU A 117 8.14 10.43 -10.70
CA GLU A 117 6.98 10.25 -11.58
C GLU A 117 7.25 9.22 -12.67
N ASN A 118 8.50 9.09 -13.11
CA ASN A 118 8.89 8.11 -14.13
C ASN A 118 8.76 6.65 -13.66
N ASP A 119 8.66 6.43 -12.36
CA ASP A 119 8.45 5.10 -11.79
C ASP A 119 6.98 4.68 -11.83
N TYR A 120 6.07 5.61 -12.06
CA TYR A 120 4.63 5.33 -12.06
C TYR A 120 4.14 4.91 -13.45
N ILE A 121 3.23 3.96 -13.46
CA ILE A 121 2.41 3.62 -14.63
C ILE A 121 0.97 3.95 -14.23
N ARG A 122 0.39 4.98 -14.84
CA ARG A 122 -0.93 5.49 -14.47
C ARG A 122 -2.02 5.15 -15.48
N ASN A 123 -1.66 4.57 -16.61
CA ASN A 123 -2.61 4.09 -17.62
C ASN A 123 -2.69 2.58 -17.55
N TYR A 124 -3.90 2.06 -17.35
CA TYR A 124 -4.09 0.62 -17.13
C TYR A 124 -3.73 -0.22 -18.37
N ASP A 125 -4.01 0.28 -19.57
CA ASP A 125 -3.69 -0.45 -20.80
C ASP A 125 -2.18 -0.55 -21.00
N ILE A 126 -1.46 0.53 -20.70
CA ILE A 126 0.02 0.53 -20.71
C ILE A 126 0.53 -0.42 -19.64
N TYR A 127 -0.09 -0.41 -18.45
CA TYR A 127 0.28 -1.36 -17.40
C TYR A 127 0.15 -2.80 -17.87
N LEU A 128 -0.98 -3.15 -18.49
CA LEU A 128 -1.20 -4.52 -18.98
C LEU A 128 -0.13 -4.93 -19.98
N GLU A 129 0.22 -4.04 -20.89
CA GLU A 129 1.26 -4.28 -21.89
C GLU A 129 2.62 -4.56 -21.25
N GLU A 130 3.02 -3.71 -20.32
CA GLU A 130 4.29 -3.87 -19.62
C GLU A 130 4.29 -5.10 -18.69
N ALA A 131 3.21 -5.34 -17.99
CA ALA A 131 3.11 -6.44 -17.03
C ALA A 131 3.06 -7.80 -17.70
N LYS A 132 2.50 -7.93 -18.90
CA LYS A 132 2.48 -9.19 -19.65
C LYS A 132 3.86 -9.76 -19.94
N LYS A 133 4.86 -8.89 -20.05
CA LYS A 133 6.24 -9.31 -20.25
C LYS A 133 6.84 -9.95 -18.99
N ARG A 134 6.20 -9.76 -17.84
CA ARG A 134 6.70 -10.15 -16.53
C ARG A 134 5.90 -11.29 -15.89
N PHE A 135 4.65 -11.41 -16.25
CA PHE A 135 3.74 -12.41 -15.66
C PHE A 135 3.28 -13.46 -16.65
#